data_aa86bf12fca8032eff49ba504f84fef2
#
_entry.id   aa86bf12fca8032eff49ba504f84fef2
#
_cell.length_a   1.000
_cell.length_b   1.000
_cell.length_c   1.000
_cell.angle_alpha   90.00
_cell.angle_beta   90.00
_cell.angle_gamma   90.00
#
_symmetry.space_group_name_H-M   'P 1'
#
loop_
_entity.id
_entity.type
_entity.pdbx_description
1 polymer ?
#
loop_
_entity_poly.entity_id
_entity_poly.type
_entity_poly.pdbx_seq_one_letter_code
_entity_poly.pdbx_strand_id
1 'polypeptide(L)'
;PVAHSFHPQLPKNILWGYDGSIPGPTIVSKNGTPQLIRFVNDLPVNDPVGIGEPITVIHRHGGFQAPQDDGYPLDTFCTGQSRDYFYPNRPAGGLTQNLGSTLWYHDHAIDITGPNVYRGLAGFNPNTNSFDTGDEATGLQLPANFYNGAPVGPFDIGLVFQDRRFNREGYLLYNAFDHDGFIGDKFCVN
;
A
#
# COMPACT_ATOMS: atom_id res chain seq x y z
N PRO A 1 4.31 14.16 2.98
CA PRO A 1 5.74 13.81 3.10
C PRO A 1 6.07 13.24 4.47
N VAL A 2 6.99 12.25 4.48
CA VAL A 2 7.40 11.51 5.67
C VAL A 2 8.92 11.47 5.73
N ALA A 3 9.51 11.81 6.88
CA ALA A 3 10.95 11.66 7.10
C ALA A 3 11.25 10.22 7.55
N HIS A 4 11.81 9.41 6.67
CA HIS A 4 12.09 8.00 6.89
C HIS A 4 13.58 7.70 6.96
N SER A 5 13.98 6.80 7.87
CA SER A 5 15.35 6.33 8.01
C SER A 5 15.45 4.87 7.57
N PHE A 6 16.11 4.62 6.46
CA PHE A 6 16.34 3.25 5.98
C PHE A 6 17.41 2.50 6.77
N HIS A 7 18.34 3.22 7.37
CA HIS A 7 19.40 2.65 8.20
C HIS A 7 19.93 3.71 9.17
N PRO A 8 20.32 3.36 10.40
CA PRO A 8 20.80 4.32 11.41
C PRO A 8 21.98 5.18 10.98
N GLN A 9 22.79 4.69 10.04
CA GLN A 9 23.97 5.39 9.52
C GLN A 9 23.71 6.24 8.28
N LEU A 10 22.47 6.21 7.74
CA LEU A 10 22.07 7.01 6.58
C LEU A 10 21.26 8.24 7.03
N PRO A 11 21.27 9.32 6.25
CA PRO A 11 20.41 10.45 6.51
C PRO A 11 18.94 10.05 6.36
N LYS A 12 18.05 10.79 7.00
CA LYS A 12 16.63 10.66 6.75
C LYS A 12 16.31 11.12 5.34
N ASN A 13 15.54 10.32 4.64
CA ASN A 13 15.01 10.64 3.33
C ASN A 13 13.57 11.18 3.47
N ILE A 14 13.19 12.13 2.65
CA ILE A 14 11.80 12.61 2.59
C ILE A 14 11.08 11.74 1.58
N LEU A 15 10.16 10.93 2.07
CA LEU A 15 9.31 10.05 1.29
C LEU A 15 7.87 10.56 1.26
N TRP A 16 7.02 9.86 0.54
CA TRP A 16 5.57 10.03 0.55
C TRP A 16 4.93 8.83 1.23
N GLY A 17 3.93 9.07 2.06
CA GLY A 17 3.24 7.98 2.75
C GLY A 17 1.77 8.32 2.95
N TYR A 18 0.95 7.31 2.95
CA TYR A 18 -0.45 7.47 3.35
C TYR A 18 -0.53 7.70 4.86
N ASP A 19 -1.29 8.71 5.25
CA ASP A 19 -1.48 9.09 6.67
C ASP A 19 -0.18 9.22 7.46
N GLY A 20 0.88 9.74 6.79
CA GLY A 20 2.16 10.00 7.43
C GLY A 20 2.99 8.77 7.78
N SER A 21 2.69 7.59 7.24
CA SER A 21 3.43 6.35 7.50
C SER A 21 3.91 5.65 6.22
N ILE A 22 4.97 4.84 6.37
CA ILE A 22 5.52 3.99 5.31
C ILE A 22 5.91 2.63 5.92
N PRO A 23 5.32 1.53 5.46
CA PRO A 23 4.14 1.48 4.58
C PRO A 23 2.96 2.28 5.13
N GLY A 24 2.01 2.62 4.26
CA GLY A 24 0.75 3.26 4.67
C GLY A 24 -0.02 2.40 5.68
N PRO A 25 -1.05 2.97 6.33
CA PRO A 25 -1.87 2.24 7.29
C PRO A 25 -2.41 0.92 6.73
N THR A 26 -2.39 -0.13 7.53
CA THR A 26 -3.01 -1.40 7.15
C THR A 26 -4.52 -1.27 7.19
N ILE A 27 -5.16 -1.44 6.04
CA ILE A 27 -6.62 -1.40 5.89
C ILE A 27 -7.15 -2.83 5.98
N VAL A 28 -7.60 -3.25 7.15
CA VAL A 28 -8.17 -4.59 7.31
C VAL A 28 -9.56 -4.65 6.68
N SER A 29 -9.74 -5.59 5.76
CA SER A 29 -11.00 -5.87 5.10
C SER A 29 -11.55 -7.23 5.53
N LYS A 30 -12.86 -7.39 5.45
CA LYS A 30 -13.54 -8.66 5.68
C LYS A 30 -14.38 -9.03 4.48
N ASN A 31 -14.24 -10.27 4.02
CA ASN A 31 -15.01 -10.77 2.89
C ASN A 31 -16.52 -10.56 3.12
N GLY A 32 -17.18 -9.95 2.13
CA GLY A 32 -18.59 -9.63 2.16
C GLY A 32 -19.00 -8.38 2.96
N THR A 33 -18.05 -7.72 3.62
CA THR A 33 -18.31 -6.46 4.33
C THR A 33 -17.79 -5.29 3.49
N PRO A 34 -18.68 -4.46 2.93
CA PRO A 34 -18.25 -3.36 2.08
C PRO A 34 -17.56 -2.25 2.89
N GLN A 35 -16.64 -1.56 2.23
CA GLN A 35 -15.95 -0.40 2.77
C GLN A 35 -16.00 0.76 1.77
N LEU A 36 -16.15 1.97 2.29
CA LEU A 36 -15.98 3.22 1.55
C LEU A 36 -14.80 3.96 2.15
N ILE A 37 -13.77 4.21 1.34
CA ILE A 37 -12.53 4.84 1.79
C ILE A 37 -12.30 6.10 0.98
N ARG A 38 -12.11 7.22 1.68
CA ARG A 38 -11.71 8.48 1.07
C ARG A 38 -10.19 8.64 1.12
N PHE A 39 -9.58 8.81 -0.04
CA PHE A 39 -8.20 9.24 -0.14
C PHE A 39 -8.14 10.73 -0.50
N VAL A 40 -7.36 11.46 0.25
CA VAL A 40 -7.09 12.90 0.04
C VAL A 40 -5.66 13.02 -0.47
N ASN A 41 -5.46 13.72 -1.57
CA ASN A 41 -4.12 14.00 -2.07
C ASN A 41 -3.59 15.28 -1.41
N ASP A 42 -2.67 15.12 -0.48
CA ASP A 42 -1.95 16.18 0.22
C ASP A 42 -0.44 16.17 -0.14
N LEU A 43 -0.10 15.66 -1.32
CA LEU A 43 1.28 15.64 -1.81
C LEU A 43 1.76 17.07 -2.13
N PRO A 44 3.02 17.40 -1.84
CA PRO A 44 3.55 18.73 -2.08
C PRO A 44 3.72 19.01 -3.59
N VAL A 45 3.14 20.10 -4.09
CA VAL A 45 3.27 20.53 -5.50
C VAL A 45 4.73 20.87 -5.84
N ASN A 46 5.47 21.43 -4.88
CA ASN A 46 6.89 21.77 -5.05
C ASN A 46 7.73 20.83 -4.17
N ASP A 47 8.01 19.65 -4.68
CA ASP A 47 8.82 18.67 -3.95
C ASP A 47 10.30 18.77 -4.35
N PRO A 48 11.22 19.06 -3.40
CA PRO A 48 12.63 19.25 -3.72
C PRO A 48 13.37 17.97 -4.05
N VAL A 49 12.78 16.79 -3.77
CA VAL A 49 13.42 15.50 -4.04
C VAL A 49 13.36 15.13 -5.52
N GLY A 50 12.30 15.56 -6.21
CA GLY A 50 12.16 15.37 -7.66
C GLY A 50 11.98 13.91 -8.11
N ILE A 51 11.52 13.03 -7.22
CA ILE A 51 11.13 11.66 -7.54
C ILE A 51 9.61 11.55 -7.43
N GLY A 52 8.93 11.16 -8.51
CA GLY A 52 7.47 11.08 -8.57
C GLY A 52 6.81 12.42 -8.85
N GLU A 53 5.50 12.39 -9.03
CA GLU A 53 4.67 13.55 -9.34
C GLU A 53 3.51 13.67 -8.32
N PRO A 54 3.06 14.89 -7.94
CA PRO A 54 2.06 15.09 -6.90
C PRO A 54 0.62 14.88 -7.41
N ILE A 55 0.44 13.95 -8.32
CA ILE A 55 -0.86 13.43 -8.75
C ILE A 55 -0.94 11.95 -8.39
N THR A 56 -2.13 11.44 -8.15
CA THR A 56 -2.29 10.04 -7.75
C THR A 56 -3.64 9.47 -8.20
N VAL A 57 -3.71 8.19 -8.29
CA VAL A 57 -4.94 7.39 -8.32
C VAL A 57 -4.69 6.10 -7.53
N ILE A 58 -5.64 5.67 -6.75
CA ILE A 58 -5.42 4.53 -5.85
C ILE A 58 -5.96 3.25 -6.48
N HIS A 59 -5.08 2.28 -6.67
CA HIS A 59 -5.45 0.92 -7.04
C HIS A 59 -5.37 0.01 -5.83
N ARG A 60 -6.40 -0.80 -5.62
CA ARG A 60 -6.39 -1.90 -4.67
C ARG A 60 -6.06 -3.20 -5.40
N HIS A 61 -4.82 -3.61 -5.31
CA HIS A 61 -4.26 -4.73 -6.04
C HIS A 61 -4.79 -6.08 -5.55
N GLY A 62 -5.37 -6.84 -6.46
CA GLY A 62 -5.94 -8.16 -6.21
C GLY A 62 -7.37 -8.16 -5.66
N GLY A 63 -8.00 -7.00 -5.54
CA GLY A 63 -9.37 -6.86 -5.04
C GLY A 63 -10.43 -7.10 -6.12
N PHE A 64 -11.68 -7.24 -5.66
CA PHE A 64 -12.88 -7.38 -6.50
C PHE A 64 -13.71 -6.12 -6.39
N GLN A 65 -13.26 -5.05 -6.97
CA GLN A 65 -13.97 -3.79 -7.08
C GLN A 65 -14.45 -3.55 -8.51
N ALA A 66 -15.43 -2.68 -8.66
CA ALA A 66 -15.89 -2.26 -9.97
C ALA A 66 -14.83 -1.36 -10.65
N PRO A 67 -14.80 -1.27 -11.99
CA PRO A 67 -13.76 -0.53 -12.71
C PRO A 67 -13.59 0.93 -12.27
N GLN A 68 -14.67 1.61 -11.89
CA GLN A 68 -14.60 3.00 -11.40
C GLN A 68 -13.91 3.14 -10.05
N ASP A 69 -13.80 2.05 -9.28
CA ASP A 69 -13.16 1.99 -7.96
C ASP A 69 -11.84 1.22 -7.99
N ASP A 70 -11.38 0.83 -9.19
CA ASP A 70 -10.18 0.02 -9.38
C ASP A 70 -8.89 0.85 -9.51
N GLY A 71 -9.02 2.16 -9.66
CA GLY A 71 -7.87 3.04 -9.85
C GLY A 71 -7.37 3.03 -11.30
N TYR A 72 -8.25 3.41 -12.24
CA TYR A 72 -7.87 3.52 -13.65
C TYR A 72 -6.74 4.54 -13.83
N PRO A 73 -5.63 4.22 -14.52
CA PRO A 73 -4.40 5.01 -14.51
C PRO A 73 -4.52 6.47 -14.96
N LEU A 74 -5.49 6.77 -15.82
CA LEU A 74 -5.75 8.13 -16.33
C LEU A 74 -6.74 8.93 -15.46
N ASP A 75 -7.38 8.29 -14.49
CA ASP A 75 -8.39 8.92 -13.64
C ASP A 75 -7.77 9.45 -12.35
N THR A 76 -6.73 10.27 -12.52
CA THR A 76 -5.93 10.82 -11.44
C THR A 76 -6.60 12.01 -10.76
N PHE A 77 -6.19 12.30 -9.53
CA PHE A 77 -6.58 13.50 -8.80
C PHE A 77 -5.36 14.24 -8.24
N CYS A 78 -5.41 15.55 -8.33
CA CYS A 78 -4.31 16.46 -7.99
C CYS A 78 -4.27 16.77 -6.48
N THR A 79 -3.18 17.40 -6.04
CA THR A 79 -3.04 17.94 -4.68
C THR A 79 -4.24 18.83 -4.32
N GLY A 80 -4.78 18.64 -3.12
CA GLY A 80 -5.97 19.32 -2.60
C GLY A 80 -7.29 18.67 -3.02
N GLN A 81 -7.28 17.67 -3.87
CA GLN A 81 -8.46 16.91 -4.27
C GLN A 81 -8.57 15.61 -3.46
N SER A 82 -9.75 15.01 -3.48
CA SER A 82 -10.02 13.72 -2.84
C SER A 82 -10.89 12.85 -3.73
N ARG A 83 -10.81 11.53 -3.51
CA ARG A 83 -11.65 10.55 -4.17
C ARG A 83 -12.12 9.49 -3.19
N ASP A 84 -13.37 9.07 -3.33
CA ASP A 84 -13.97 7.97 -2.61
C ASP A 84 -13.88 6.69 -3.44
N TYR A 85 -13.48 5.60 -2.80
CA TYR A 85 -13.40 4.27 -3.40
C TYR A 85 -14.30 3.32 -2.63
N PHE A 86 -15.18 2.62 -3.35
CA PHE A 86 -16.08 1.63 -2.79
C PHE A 86 -15.56 0.21 -3.04
N TYR A 87 -15.26 -0.49 -1.97
CA TYR A 87 -14.78 -1.86 -2.00
C TYR A 87 -15.84 -2.82 -1.46
N PRO A 88 -16.53 -3.59 -2.31
CA PRO A 88 -17.58 -4.52 -1.87
C PRO A 88 -17.03 -5.72 -1.09
N ASN A 89 -15.72 -5.97 -1.19
CA ASN A 89 -15.01 -7.09 -0.55
C ASN A 89 -15.63 -8.46 -0.83
N ARG A 90 -16.20 -8.62 -2.02
CA ARG A 90 -16.79 -9.88 -2.53
C ARG A 90 -16.67 -9.92 -4.05
N PRO A 91 -16.55 -11.13 -4.66
CA PRO A 91 -16.56 -11.26 -6.11
C PRO A 91 -17.88 -10.78 -6.71
N ALA A 92 -17.82 -10.32 -7.96
CA ALA A 92 -18.99 -10.10 -8.77
C ALA A 92 -19.77 -11.43 -8.94
N GLY A 93 -21.10 -11.34 -9.04
CA GLY A 93 -21.95 -12.53 -9.24
C GLY A 93 -22.28 -13.31 -7.97
N GLY A 94 -21.91 -12.79 -6.79
CA GLY A 94 -22.29 -13.40 -5.50
C GLY A 94 -21.61 -14.74 -5.19
N LEU A 95 -20.48 -15.02 -5.84
CA LEU A 95 -19.68 -16.20 -5.50
C LEU A 95 -19.27 -16.09 -4.03
N THR A 96 -19.69 -17.10 -3.25
CA THR A 96 -19.41 -17.18 -1.81
C THR A 96 -18.03 -17.76 -1.53
N GLN A 97 -17.18 -17.91 -2.56
CA GLN A 97 -15.84 -18.41 -2.37
C GLN A 97 -15.06 -17.46 -1.46
N ASN A 98 -14.47 -18.06 -0.51
CA ASN A 98 -13.77 -17.44 0.58
C ASN A 98 -12.44 -16.87 0.09
N LEU A 99 -12.42 -15.59 -0.14
CA LEU A 99 -11.29 -14.89 -0.71
C LEU A 99 -10.49 -14.16 0.37
N GLY A 100 -10.06 -14.90 1.37
CA GLY A 100 -8.99 -14.44 2.24
C GLY A 100 -7.74 -14.26 1.39
N SER A 101 -7.13 -13.09 1.40
CA SER A 101 -5.91 -12.82 0.65
C SER A 101 -5.17 -11.61 1.21
N THR A 102 -3.87 -11.59 0.97
CA THR A 102 -3.05 -10.42 1.26
C THR A 102 -3.14 -9.47 0.06
N LEU A 103 -4.15 -8.59 0.09
CA LEU A 103 -4.25 -7.49 -0.84
C LEU A 103 -3.34 -6.34 -0.38
N TRP A 104 -3.12 -5.39 -1.27
CA TRP A 104 -2.42 -4.16 -0.97
C TRP A 104 -3.00 -3.01 -1.79
N TYR A 105 -2.67 -1.77 -1.47
CA TYR A 105 -3.08 -0.61 -2.22
C TYR A 105 -1.88 0.27 -2.53
N HIS A 106 -1.91 0.93 -3.67
CA HIS A 106 -0.79 1.75 -4.12
C HIS A 106 -1.22 2.80 -5.16
N ASP A 107 -0.33 3.73 -5.42
CA ASP A 107 -0.49 4.64 -6.56
C ASP A 107 -0.48 3.87 -7.89
N HIS A 108 -1.35 4.27 -8.80
CA HIS A 108 -1.46 3.62 -10.12
C HIS A 108 -1.54 4.64 -11.28
N ALA A 109 -1.07 5.88 -11.06
CA ALA A 109 -1.10 6.91 -12.10
C ALA A 109 -0.18 6.54 -13.26
N ILE A 110 -0.67 6.76 -14.50
CA ILE A 110 0.05 6.38 -15.72
C ILE A 110 1.43 7.02 -15.76
N ASP A 111 2.44 6.27 -16.20
CA ASP A 111 3.84 6.64 -16.37
C ASP A 111 4.58 7.06 -15.07
N ILE A 112 3.88 7.21 -13.95
CA ILE A 112 4.45 7.64 -12.68
C ILE A 112 4.18 6.69 -11.50
N THR A 113 3.50 5.57 -11.73
CA THR A 113 3.29 4.54 -10.68
C THR A 113 4.62 4.10 -10.06
N GLY A 114 5.62 3.81 -10.88
CA GLY A 114 6.94 3.37 -10.41
C GLY A 114 7.58 4.34 -9.42
N PRO A 115 7.84 5.61 -9.80
CA PRO A 115 8.44 6.58 -8.89
C PRO A 115 7.56 6.91 -7.67
N ASN A 116 6.24 6.98 -7.80
CA ASN A 116 5.33 7.28 -6.70
C ASN A 116 5.32 6.14 -5.66
N VAL A 117 5.23 4.88 -6.11
CA VAL A 117 5.34 3.70 -5.24
C VAL A 117 6.75 3.58 -4.64
N TYR A 118 7.78 3.83 -5.43
CA TYR A 118 9.15 3.87 -4.94
C TYR A 118 9.35 4.91 -3.83
N ARG A 119 8.65 6.05 -3.90
CA ARG A 119 8.62 7.07 -2.85
C ARG A 119 7.85 6.66 -1.60
N GLY A 120 7.05 5.57 -1.63
CA GLY A 120 6.37 5.00 -0.49
C GLY A 120 4.84 4.97 -0.55
N LEU A 121 4.23 5.29 -1.70
CA LEU A 121 2.78 5.25 -1.85
C LEU A 121 2.27 3.82 -2.02
N ALA A 122 2.39 3.02 -0.96
CA ALA A 122 1.88 1.66 -0.84
C ALA A 122 1.48 1.34 0.60
N GLY A 123 0.51 0.45 0.77
CA GLY A 123 0.07 -0.03 2.08
C GLY A 123 -0.65 -1.38 1.98
N PHE A 124 -0.77 -2.09 3.09
CA PHE A 124 -1.43 -3.39 3.17
C PHE A 124 -2.95 -3.27 3.22
N ASN A 125 -3.64 -4.21 2.58
CA ASN A 125 -5.07 -4.38 2.71
C ASN A 125 -5.43 -5.87 2.83
N PRO A 126 -5.08 -6.56 3.92
CA PRO A 126 -5.46 -7.95 4.11
C PRO A 126 -6.99 -8.09 4.12
N ASN A 127 -7.50 -9.07 3.39
CA ASN A 127 -8.91 -9.40 3.35
C ASN A 127 -9.12 -10.73 4.08
N THR A 128 -9.74 -10.68 5.25
CA THR A 128 -10.03 -11.83 6.08
C THR A 128 -11.36 -12.50 5.67
N ASN A 129 -11.54 -13.73 6.06
CA ASN A 129 -12.76 -14.50 5.74
C ASN A 129 -13.22 -15.34 6.95
N SER A 130 -14.23 -16.19 6.76
CA SER A 130 -14.73 -17.04 7.82
C SER A 130 -13.80 -18.20 8.23
N PHE A 131 -12.78 -18.51 7.43
CA PHE A 131 -11.77 -19.51 7.77
C PHE A 131 -10.58 -18.89 8.50
N ASP A 132 -10.17 -17.70 8.07
CA ASP A 132 -9.15 -16.90 8.72
C ASP A 132 -9.82 -15.84 9.58
N THR A 133 -10.11 -16.20 10.81
CA THR A 133 -10.81 -15.32 11.75
C THR A 133 -9.88 -14.42 12.56
N GLY A 134 -8.57 -14.63 12.44
CA GLY A 134 -7.59 -13.99 13.32
C GLY A 134 -7.60 -14.56 14.75
N ASP A 135 -8.41 -15.60 15.01
CA ASP A 135 -8.48 -16.32 16.28
C ASP A 135 -8.19 -17.81 16.04
N GLU A 136 -7.08 -18.29 16.59
CA GLU A 136 -6.58 -19.65 16.45
C GLU A 136 -7.57 -20.72 16.94
N ALA A 137 -8.45 -20.38 17.87
CA ALA A 137 -9.47 -21.29 18.38
C ALA A 137 -10.66 -21.49 17.43
N THR A 138 -10.91 -20.55 16.53
CA THR A 138 -12.13 -20.52 15.68
C THR A 138 -11.84 -20.54 14.19
N GLY A 139 -10.59 -20.32 13.78
CA GLY A 139 -10.17 -20.24 12.38
C GLY A 139 -9.34 -21.45 11.92
N LEU A 140 -8.36 -21.16 11.07
CA LEU A 140 -7.46 -22.18 10.48
C LEU A 140 -6.48 -22.82 11.45
N GLN A 141 -6.51 -22.43 12.72
CA GLN A 141 -5.56 -22.88 13.76
C GLN A 141 -4.09 -22.60 13.38
N LEU A 142 -3.87 -21.55 12.59
CA LEU A 142 -2.56 -20.97 12.37
C LEU A 142 -2.25 -19.99 13.52
N PRO A 143 -0.96 -19.72 13.80
CA PRO A 143 -0.62 -18.65 14.74
C PRO A 143 -1.37 -17.38 14.39
N ALA A 144 -2.22 -16.90 15.30
CA ALA A 144 -3.12 -15.78 15.10
C ALA A 144 -2.92 -14.72 16.18
N ASN A 145 -3.53 -13.55 15.99
CA ASN A 145 -3.43 -12.47 16.97
C ASN A 145 -4.27 -12.73 18.23
N PHE A 146 -5.22 -13.66 18.16
CA PHE A 146 -6.15 -13.99 19.24
C PHE A 146 -6.26 -15.50 19.45
N TYR A 147 -6.55 -15.88 20.66
CA TYR A 147 -6.97 -17.23 21.05
C TYR A 147 -8.18 -17.11 21.97
N ASN A 148 -9.31 -17.70 21.59
CA ASN A 148 -10.60 -17.52 22.28
C ASN A 148 -10.95 -16.04 22.53
N GLY A 149 -10.66 -15.16 21.55
CA GLY A 149 -10.90 -13.73 21.65
C GLY A 149 -9.93 -12.96 22.56
N ALA A 150 -8.97 -13.63 23.20
CA ALA A 150 -7.93 -12.99 24.00
C ALA A 150 -6.68 -12.72 23.14
N PRO A 151 -6.07 -11.53 23.20
CA PRO A 151 -4.81 -11.25 22.50
C PRO A 151 -3.70 -12.20 22.97
N VAL A 152 -3.03 -12.85 22.00
CA VAL A 152 -1.88 -13.75 22.26
C VAL A 152 -0.58 -13.26 21.63
N GLY A 153 -0.63 -12.26 20.78
CA GLY A 153 0.54 -11.63 20.19
C GLY A 153 0.22 -10.97 18.86
N PRO A 154 1.15 -10.23 18.25
CA PRO A 154 1.10 -9.91 16.83
C PRO A 154 1.83 -11.01 16.06
N PHE A 155 1.11 -12.03 15.59
CA PHE A 155 1.67 -13.05 14.69
C PHE A 155 1.44 -12.71 13.21
N ASP A 156 0.44 -11.85 12.91
CA ASP A 156 0.24 -11.31 11.58
C ASP A 156 1.11 -10.06 11.42
N ILE A 157 2.28 -10.23 10.82
CA ILE A 157 3.25 -9.16 10.61
C ILE A 157 3.36 -8.90 9.12
N GLY A 158 2.91 -7.70 8.69
CA GLY A 158 3.08 -7.24 7.32
C GLY A 158 4.54 -6.87 7.04
N LEU A 159 5.15 -7.49 6.03
CA LEU A 159 6.49 -7.16 5.58
C LEU A 159 6.45 -6.72 4.12
N VAL A 160 7.00 -5.55 3.83
CA VAL A 160 7.21 -5.07 2.46
C VAL A 160 8.66 -5.23 2.09
N PHE A 161 8.92 -5.99 1.04
CA PHE A 161 10.24 -6.15 0.45
C PHE A 161 10.35 -5.24 -0.77
N GLN A 162 11.32 -4.36 -0.76
CA GLN A 162 11.53 -3.38 -1.82
C GLN A 162 13.00 -3.22 -2.13
N ASP A 163 13.35 -3.08 -3.41
CA ASP A 163 14.68 -2.66 -3.82
C ASP A 163 14.80 -1.13 -3.73
N ARG A 164 15.98 -0.66 -3.37
CA ARG A 164 16.33 0.75 -3.24
C ARG A 164 17.71 1.02 -3.81
N ARG A 165 17.95 2.25 -4.20
CA ARG A 165 19.27 2.74 -4.59
C ARG A 165 19.55 4.07 -3.91
N PHE A 166 20.77 4.23 -3.43
CA PHE A 166 21.18 5.44 -2.73
C PHE A 166 22.40 6.06 -3.42
N ASN A 167 22.50 7.38 -3.38
CA ASN A 167 23.71 8.08 -3.75
C ASN A 167 24.81 7.91 -2.67
N ARG A 168 25.98 8.50 -2.89
CA ARG A 168 27.09 8.39 -1.94
C ARG A 168 26.82 9.05 -0.60
N GLU A 169 25.91 10.02 -0.57
CA GLU A 169 25.48 10.75 0.61
C GLU A 169 24.35 10.01 1.35
N GLY A 170 23.81 8.92 0.79
CA GLY A 170 22.75 8.12 1.40
C GLY A 170 21.33 8.58 1.10
N TYR A 171 21.15 9.45 0.10
CA TYR A 171 19.82 9.84 -0.37
C TYR A 171 19.33 8.93 -1.49
N LEU A 172 18.01 8.70 -1.54
CA LEU A 172 17.38 7.90 -2.58
C LEU A 172 17.69 8.44 -3.98
N LEU A 173 18.00 7.52 -4.87
CA LEU A 173 18.09 7.73 -6.30
C LEU A 173 16.98 6.98 -7.02
N TYR A 174 16.45 7.59 -8.06
CA TYR A 174 15.55 6.97 -9.01
C TYR A 174 15.90 7.45 -10.42
N ASN A 175 16.07 6.53 -11.37
CA ASN A 175 16.32 6.87 -12.76
C ASN A 175 15.07 6.56 -13.60
N ALA A 176 14.29 7.59 -13.88
CA ALA A 176 13.07 7.47 -14.69
C ALA A 176 13.35 7.15 -16.17
N PHE A 177 14.59 7.30 -16.62
CA PHE A 177 14.98 7.08 -18.02
C PHE A 177 15.67 5.73 -18.23
N ASP A 178 15.67 4.85 -17.24
CA ASP A 178 16.19 3.50 -17.40
C ASP A 178 15.28 2.71 -18.35
N HIS A 179 15.83 2.28 -19.49
CA HIS A 179 15.07 1.67 -20.59
C HIS A 179 14.31 0.40 -20.16
N ASP A 180 14.89 -0.38 -19.27
CA ASP A 180 14.34 -1.65 -18.79
C ASP A 180 13.62 -1.51 -17.44
N GLY A 181 13.33 -0.28 -17.03
CA GLY A 181 12.83 0.05 -15.72
C GLY A 181 13.95 0.20 -14.69
N PHE A 182 13.65 0.94 -13.62
CA PHE A 182 14.61 1.16 -12.54
C PHE A 182 14.66 -0.08 -11.63
N ILE A 183 15.88 -0.55 -11.38
CA ILE A 183 16.17 -1.61 -10.40
C ILE A 183 17.14 -1.05 -9.35
N GLY A 184 16.76 -1.16 -8.10
CA GLY A 184 17.62 -0.83 -6.96
C GLY A 184 18.73 -1.88 -6.75
N ASP A 185 19.76 -1.52 -6.02
CA ASP A 185 20.89 -2.40 -5.68
C ASP A 185 20.95 -2.75 -4.19
N LYS A 186 20.01 -2.27 -3.40
CA LYS A 186 19.82 -2.56 -1.98
C LYS A 186 18.45 -3.14 -1.74
N PHE A 187 18.42 -4.22 -0.99
CA PHE A 187 17.19 -4.88 -0.56
C PHE A 187 16.77 -4.33 0.81
N CYS A 188 15.60 -3.73 0.87
CA CYS A 188 15.04 -3.14 2.09
C CYS A 188 13.79 -3.90 2.53
N VAL A 189 13.60 -4.04 3.83
CA VAL A 189 12.41 -4.63 4.46
C VAL A 189 11.81 -3.61 5.41
N ASN A 190 10.52 -3.35 5.26
CA ASN A 190 9.72 -2.47 6.13
C ASN A 190 8.57 -3.25 6.75
#